data_0bcd849454cf92cee33fb4ae460bba75
#
_entry.id   0bcd849454cf92cee33fb4ae460bba75
#
_cell.length_a   1.000
_cell.length_b   1.000
_cell.length_c   1.000
_cell.angle_alpha   90.00
_cell.angle_beta   90.00
_cell.angle_gamma   90.00
#
_symmetry.space_group_name_H-M   'P 1'
#
loop_
_entity.id
_entity.type
_entity.pdbx_description
1 polymer ?
#
loop_
_entity_poly.entity_id
_entity_poly.type
_entity_poly.pdbx_seq_one_letter_code
_entity_poly.pdbx_strand_id
1 'polypeptide(L)'
;AICVAIMASLVPLSGCDTRVPDRRDDVDRLSAQLGSMPGVQAAHADYANHWAEGAVMFAIHLDATESLTADELASVVDTYLQNLASGRYRDYHTELEIRRGWNVFAVDSSDRPIANTTQILDQARNWIALRTTLPGATVALRSTISHPLAHLSPREIGSSNRADIELPEGTQSMDIAGAVSTIAARFPYLAVLNWTVSAARAQDQIAYTGRFPTAAELELWRRL
;
A
#
# COMPACT_ATOMS: atom_id res chain seq x y z
N ALA A 1 12.80 62.99 -42.98
CA ALA A 1 12.46 61.57 -43.06
C ALA A 1 12.98 60.86 -41.77
N ILE A 2 12.07 60.45 -40.91
CA ILE A 2 12.40 59.71 -39.66
C ILE A 2 11.98 58.26 -39.89
N CYS A 3 12.97 57.37 -40.00
CA CYS A 3 12.72 55.92 -40.04
C CYS A 3 12.59 55.41 -38.60
N VAL A 4 11.38 54.96 -38.23
CA VAL A 4 11.09 54.24 -36.99
C VAL A 4 11.31 52.76 -37.26
N ALA A 5 12.36 52.18 -36.69
CA ALA A 5 12.62 50.75 -36.72
C ALA A 5 11.80 50.07 -35.60
N ILE A 6 10.77 49.31 -35.98
CA ILE A 6 9.98 48.46 -35.07
C ILE A 6 10.80 47.19 -34.85
N MET A 7 11.41 47.07 -33.68
CA MET A 7 12.02 45.83 -33.22
C MET A 7 10.88 44.90 -32.70
N ALA A 8 10.54 43.91 -33.49
CA ALA A 8 9.64 42.84 -33.06
C ALA A 8 10.39 41.92 -32.12
N SER A 9 10.12 42.03 -30.84
CA SER A 9 10.61 41.11 -29.83
C SER A 9 9.86 39.76 -29.98
N LEU A 10 10.52 38.78 -30.57
CA LEU A 10 10.12 37.39 -30.54
C LEU A 10 10.28 36.90 -29.11
N VAL A 11 9.21 36.90 -28.32
CA VAL A 11 9.13 36.18 -27.05
C VAL A 11 9.04 34.69 -27.41
N PRO A 12 10.03 33.86 -27.03
CA PRO A 12 9.88 32.42 -27.18
C PRO A 12 8.73 31.99 -26.28
N LEU A 13 7.64 31.52 -26.87
CA LEU A 13 6.63 30.76 -26.19
C LEU A 13 7.30 29.46 -25.72
N SER A 14 7.86 29.50 -24.51
CA SER A 14 8.26 28.29 -23.79
C SER A 14 6.97 27.52 -23.54
N GLY A 15 6.62 26.62 -24.46
CA GLY A 15 5.56 25.65 -24.24
C GLY A 15 5.90 24.92 -22.96
N CYS A 16 5.07 25.06 -21.94
CA CYS A 16 5.13 24.21 -20.76
C CYS A 16 5.01 22.78 -21.29
N ASP A 17 6.12 22.04 -21.29
CA ASP A 17 6.09 20.61 -21.58
C ASP A 17 5.34 19.97 -20.40
N THR A 18 4.06 19.66 -20.62
CA THR A 18 3.16 19.10 -19.61
C THR A 18 3.39 17.61 -19.41
N ARG A 19 4.42 17.04 -20.01
CA ARG A 19 4.75 15.63 -19.89
C ARG A 19 5.33 15.33 -18.53
N VAL A 20 4.86 14.25 -17.93
CA VAL A 20 5.46 13.70 -16.72
C VAL A 20 6.88 13.21 -17.05
N PRO A 21 7.93 13.65 -16.34
CA PRO A 21 9.29 13.23 -16.59
C PRO A 21 9.44 11.71 -16.49
N ASP A 22 10.24 11.11 -17.37
CA ASP A 22 10.60 9.68 -17.24
C ASP A 22 11.47 9.48 -15.99
N ARG A 23 11.09 8.50 -15.17
CA ARG A 23 11.73 8.14 -13.90
C ARG A 23 12.15 6.68 -13.81
N ARG A 24 12.22 5.98 -14.92
CA ARG A 24 12.57 4.56 -14.96
C ARG A 24 13.86 4.28 -14.18
N ASP A 25 14.94 4.99 -14.48
CA ASP A 25 16.23 4.79 -13.81
C ASP A 25 16.17 5.10 -12.30
N ASP A 26 15.32 6.03 -11.89
CA ASP A 26 15.10 6.35 -10.47
C ASP A 26 14.34 5.22 -9.76
N VAL A 27 13.34 4.64 -10.43
CA VAL A 27 12.57 3.50 -9.93
C VAL A 27 13.43 2.26 -9.84
N ASP A 28 14.26 1.97 -10.86
CA ASP A 28 15.17 0.84 -10.86
C ASP A 28 16.20 0.96 -9.72
N ARG A 29 16.72 2.16 -9.47
CA ARG A 29 17.62 2.41 -8.32
C ARG A 29 16.93 2.23 -6.99
N LEU A 30 15.69 2.71 -6.84
CA LEU A 30 14.91 2.51 -5.62
C LEU A 30 14.62 1.01 -5.39
N SER A 31 14.22 0.29 -6.42
CA SER A 31 14.01 -1.15 -6.36
C SER A 31 15.28 -1.89 -5.94
N ALA A 32 16.43 -1.56 -6.53
CA ALA A 32 17.73 -2.14 -6.17
C ALA A 32 18.13 -1.81 -4.71
N GLN A 33 17.88 -0.57 -4.26
CA GLN A 33 18.11 -0.14 -2.89
C GLN A 33 17.29 -0.99 -1.91
N LEU A 34 15.98 -1.10 -2.13
CA LEU A 34 15.09 -1.89 -1.29
C LEU A 34 15.45 -3.38 -1.33
N GLY A 35 15.82 -3.90 -2.52
CA GLY A 35 16.25 -5.28 -2.70
C GLY A 35 17.54 -5.65 -1.95
N SER A 36 18.37 -4.66 -1.61
CA SER A 36 19.61 -4.86 -0.84
C SER A 36 19.41 -4.80 0.69
N MET A 37 18.19 -4.49 1.16
CA MET A 37 17.92 -4.33 2.58
C MET A 37 17.78 -5.70 3.29
N PRO A 38 18.11 -5.76 4.59
CA PRO A 38 17.92 -6.97 5.39
C PRO A 38 16.47 -7.48 5.31
N GLY A 39 16.31 -8.80 5.24
CA GLY A 39 14.99 -9.43 5.16
C GLY A 39 14.36 -9.44 3.77
N VAL A 40 14.96 -8.81 2.76
CA VAL A 40 14.53 -8.87 1.35
C VAL A 40 15.35 -9.91 0.60
N GLN A 41 14.68 -10.80 -0.11
CA GLN A 41 15.29 -11.86 -0.92
C GLN A 41 15.43 -11.48 -2.39
N ALA A 42 14.42 -10.82 -2.93
CA ALA A 42 14.38 -10.35 -4.32
C ALA A 42 13.55 -9.08 -4.44
N ALA A 43 13.85 -8.29 -5.46
CA ALA A 43 13.10 -7.09 -5.80
C ALA A 43 12.99 -6.95 -7.32
N HIS A 44 11.83 -6.52 -7.78
CA HIS A 44 11.66 -6.06 -9.14
C HIS A 44 10.68 -4.89 -9.19
N ALA A 45 10.71 -4.13 -10.29
CA ALA A 45 9.82 -3.01 -10.48
C ALA A 45 9.10 -3.10 -11.82
N ASP A 46 7.80 -2.84 -11.78
CA ASP A 46 6.98 -2.55 -12.94
C ASP A 46 6.88 -1.05 -13.12
N TYR A 47 7.05 -0.58 -14.35
CA TYR A 47 7.05 0.85 -14.66
C TYR A 47 6.29 1.14 -15.93
N ALA A 48 5.38 2.12 -15.88
CA ALA A 48 4.66 2.63 -17.03
C ALA A 48 4.66 4.16 -17.00
N ASN A 49 5.00 4.78 -18.14
CA ASN A 49 4.85 6.21 -18.38
C ASN A 49 4.16 6.43 -19.73
N HIS A 50 2.89 6.03 -19.79
CA HIS A 50 2.01 6.24 -20.93
C HIS A 50 1.10 7.43 -20.65
N TRP A 51 1.70 8.62 -20.54
CA TRP A 51 1.01 9.84 -20.13
C TRP A 51 -0.24 10.13 -20.97
N ALA A 52 -0.16 9.95 -22.29
CA ALA A 52 -1.31 10.17 -23.20
C ALA A 52 -2.50 9.25 -22.92
N GLU A 53 -2.24 8.08 -22.30
CA GLU A 53 -3.23 7.09 -21.92
C GLU A 53 -3.62 7.20 -20.44
N GLY A 54 -3.03 8.16 -19.71
CA GLY A 54 -3.25 8.36 -18.29
C GLY A 54 -2.64 7.26 -17.40
N ALA A 55 -1.70 6.48 -17.92
CA ALA A 55 -1.01 5.41 -17.19
C ALA A 55 0.40 5.86 -16.81
N VAL A 56 0.53 6.59 -15.71
CA VAL A 56 1.81 7.02 -15.14
C VAL A 56 1.94 6.39 -13.76
N MET A 57 2.65 5.27 -13.67
CA MET A 57 2.72 4.48 -12.45
C MET A 57 4.01 3.68 -12.35
N PHE A 58 4.35 3.29 -11.13
CA PHE A 58 5.25 2.19 -10.89
C PHE A 58 4.80 1.35 -9.68
N ALA A 59 5.15 0.08 -9.69
CA ALA A 59 5.02 -0.83 -8.57
C ALA A 59 6.36 -1.48 -8.28
N ILE A 60 6.73 -1.58 -7.00
CA ILE A 60 7.91 -2.32 -6.56
C ILE A 60 7.42 -3.54 -5.79
N HIS A 61 7.83 -4.71 -6.24
CA HIS A 61 7.51 -6.00 -5.66
C HIS A 61 8.75 -6.57 -4.99
N LEU A 62 8.61 -6.88 -3.70
CA LEU A 62 9.68 -7.46 -2.89
C LEU A 62 9.27 -8.84 -2.38
N ASP A 63 10.13 -9.82 -2.59
CA ASP A 63 10.01 -11.11 -1.92
C ASP A 63 10.81 -11.06 -0.63
N ALA A 64 10.15 -11.34 0.49
CA ALA A 64 10.76 -11.32 1.81
C ALA A 64 11.24 -12.70 2.24
N THR A 65 12.35 -12.74 2.99
CA THR A 65 12.85 -13.96 3.62
C THR A 65 11.90 -14.45 4.71
N GLU A 66 11.99 -15.74 5.06
CA GLU A 66 11.23 -16.29 6.19
C GLU A 66 11.62 -15.66 7.54
N SER A 67 12.82 -15.12 7.65
CA SER A 67 13.34 -14.48 8.86
C SER A 67 13.02 -12.98 8.96
N LEU A 68 12.35 -12.37 7.98
CA LEU A 68 12.02 -10.95 8.02
C LEU A 68 11.36 -10.55 9.34
N THR A 69 11.99 -9.63 10.05
CA THR A 69 11.52 -9.07 11.31
C THR A 69 10.60 -7.86 11.13
N ALA A 70 9.89 -7.50 12.20
CA ALA A 70 9.00 -6.32 12.18
C ALA A 70 9.78 -5.00 11.94
N ASP A 71 10.97 -4.87 12.49
CA ASP A 71 11.79 -3.67 12.34
C ASP A 71 12.46 -3.61 10.97
N GLU A 72 12.89 -4.73 10.41
CA GLU A 72 13.40 -4.79 9.04
C GLU A 72 12.30 -4.39 8.04
N LEU A 73 11.09 -4.94 8.18
CA LEU A 73 9.95 -4.55 7.34
C LEU A 73 9.64 -3.06 7.48
N ALA A 74 9.58 -2.54 8.71
CA ALA A 74 9.36 -1.12 8.93
C ALA A 74 10.45 -0.25 8.29
N SER A 75 11.72 -0.68 8.33
CA SER A 75 12.83 0.03 7.68
C SER A 75 12.71 0.05 6.16
N VAL A 76 12.30 -1.05 5.54
CA VAL A 76 12.04 -1.14 4.09
C VAL A 76 10.93 -0.16 3.71
N VAL A 77 9.81 -0.19 4.43
CA VAL A 77 8.67 0.70 4.18
C VAL A 77 9.04 2.17 4.40
N ASP A 78 9.79 2.48 5.47
CA ASP A 78 10.25 3.85 5.74
C ASP A 78 11.15 4.38 4.63
N THR A 79 12.09 3.57 4.14
CA THR A 79 12.96 3.93 3.01
C THR A 79 12.14 4.25 1.76
N TYR A 80 11.13 3.44 1.46
CA TYR A 80 10.21 3.71 0.35
C TYR A 80 9.46 5.04 0.53
N LEU A 81 8.84 5.25 1.71
CA LEU A 81 8.09 6.46 2.02
C LEU A 81 8.93 7.73 1.98
N GLN A 82 10.19 7.68 2.44
CA GLN A 82 11.13 8.80 2.36
C GLN A 82 11.46 9.15 0.90
N ASN A 83 11.60 8.15 0.03
CA ASN A 83 11.80 8.40 -1.40
C ASN A 83 10.58 9.07 -2.04
N LEU A 84 9.34 8.67 -1.68
CA LEU A 84 8.14 9.35 -2.14
C LEU A 84 8.06 10.79 -1.64
N ALA A 85 8.41 11.04 -0.37
CA ALA A 85 8.40 12.37 0.24
C ALA A 85 9.39 13.33 -0.42
N SER A 86 10.41 12.84 -1.14
CA SER A 86 11.35 13.67 -1.89
C SER A 86 10.69 14.50 -3.01
N GLY A 87 9.45 14.20 -3.37
CA GLY A 87 8.71 14.82 -4.46
C GLY A 87 9.14 14.38 -5.88
N ARG A 88 10.12 13.48 -5.99
CA ARG A 88 10.64 13.00 -7.27
C ARG A 88 9.57 12.27 -8.08
N TYR A 89 8.68 11.55 -7.42
CA TYR A 89 7.62 10.75 -8.02
C TYR A 89 6.24 11.40 -7.95
N ARG A 90 6.20 12.72 -7.83
CA ARG A 90 4.98 13.50 -7.54
C ARG A 90 3.79 13.17 -8.43
N ASP A 91 4.03 12.85 -9.69
CA ASP A 91 2.95 12.64 -10.68
C ASP A 91 2.72 11.16 -10.99
N TYR A 92 3.36 10.29 -10.22
CA TYR A 92 3.24 8.84 -10.38
C TYR A 92 2.26 8.25 -9.39
N HIS A 93 1.41 7.36 -9.88
CA HIS A 93 0.78 6.38 -9.00
C HIS A 93 1.84 5.38 -8.56
N THR A 94 1.94 5.13 -7.26
CA THR A 94 3.02 4.33 -6.71
C THR A 94 2.49 3.20 -5.84
N GLU A 95 3.10 2.03 -5.95
CA GLU A 95 2.80 0.87 -5.12
C GLU A 95 4.09 0.22 -4.64
N LEU A 96 4.10 -0.18 -3.37
CA LEU A 96 5.07 -1.11 -2.81
C LEU A 96 4.32 -2.35 -2.34
N GLU A 97 4.72 -3.52 -2.81
CA GLU A 97 4.18 -4.79 -2.36
C GLU A 97 5.30 -5.68 -1.82
N ILE A 98 5.12 -6.20 -0.61
CA ILE A 98 6.07 -7.07 0.06
C ILE A 98 5.38 -8.40 0.32
N ARG A 99 5.92 -9.47 -0.26
CA ARG A 99 5.37 -10.82 -0.18
C ARG A 99 6.23 -11.72 0.69
N ARG A 100 5.57 -12.58 1.44
CA ARG A 100 6.18 -13.70 2.15
C ARG A 100 5.25 -14.91 2.02
N GLY A 101 5.53 -15.77 1.04
CA GLY A 101 4.59 -16.79 0.63
C GLY A 101 3.28 -16.17 0.13
N TRP A 102 2.15 -16.58 0.68
CA TRP A 102 0.84 -16.02 0.36
C TRP A 102 0.49 -14.75 1.13
N ASN A 103 1.32 -14.36 2.09
CA ASN A 103 1.09 -13.16 2.88
C ASN A 103 1.61 -11.92 2.16
N VAL A 104 0.82 -10.84 2.21
CA VAL A 104 1.13 -9.58 1.51
C VAL A 104 1.02 -8.41 2.47
N PHE A 105 2.02 -7.54 2.44
CA PHE A 105 1.93 -6.17 2.94
C PHE A 105 2.12 -5.22 1.77
N ALA A 106 1.17 -4.29 1.58
CA ALA A 106 1.27 -3.33 0.49
C ALA A 106 1.03 -1.89 0.95
N VAL A 107 1.65 -0.94 0.25
CA VAL A 107 1.44 0.50 0.41
C VAL A 107 1.11 1.10 -0.95
N ASP A 108 -0.13 1.57 -1.11
CA ASP A 108 -0.60 2.25 -2.30
C ASP A 108 -0.57 3.77 -2.13
N SER A 109 -0.33 4.49 -3.20
CA SER A 109 -0.57 5.92 -3.22
C SER A 109 -2.01 6.27 -3.56
N SER A 110 -2.52 7.34 -2.94
CA SER A 110 -3.83 7.92 -3.23
C SER A 110 -3.73 9.45 -3.15
N ASP A 111 -4.63 10.15 -3.78
CA ASP A 111 -4.81 11.59 -3.63
C ASP A 111 -5.52 11.96 -2.31
N ARG A 112 -6.05 10.98 -1.60
CA ARG A 112 -6.72 11.17 -0.30
C ARG A 112 -5.82 10.69 0.83
N PRO A 113 -5.58 11.52 1.86
CA PRO A 113 -4.81 11.11 3.03
C PRO A 113 -5.63 10.12 3.86
N ILE A 114 -5.21 8.87 3.90
CA ILE A 114 -5.89 7.82 4.68
C ILE A 114 -5.03 7.39 5.87
N ALA A 115 -3.72 7.33 5.68
CA ALA A 115 -2.78 7.03 6.74
C ALA A 115 -1.57 7.97 6.65
N ASN A 116 -0.99 8.31 7.80
CA ASN A 116 0.30 8.98 7.84
C ASN A 116 1.44 7.96 7.91
N THR A 117 2.67 8.42 7.69
CA THR A 117 3.87 7.58 7.71
C THR A 117 3.97 6.73 8.98
N THR A 118 3.74 7.30 10.16
CA THR A 118 3.82 6.57 11.43
C THR A 118 2.80 5.43 11.48
N GLN A 119 1.56 5.68 11.08
CA GLN A 119 0.53 4.65 11.02
C GLN A 119 0.89 3.52 10.06
N ILE A 120 1.48 3.83 8.90
CA ILE A 120 1.91 2.82 7.94
C ILE A 120 3.04 1.96 8.51
N LEU A 121 4.03 2.56 9.18
CA LEU A 121 5.12 1.84 9.82
C LEU A 121 4.61 0.93 10.96
N ASP A 122 3.64 1.40 11.73
CA ASP A 122 3.00 0.58 12.77
C ASP A 122 2.20 -0.57 12.13
N GLN A 123 1.49 -0.34 11.04
CA GLN A 123 0.80 -1.40 10.30
C GLN A 123 1.79 -2.43 9.75
N ALA A 124 2.95 -2.02 9.23
CA ALA A 124 4.00 -2.92 8.78
C ALA A 124 4.49 -3.83 9.92
N ARG A 125 4.82 -3.27 11.08
CA ARG A 125 5.22 -4.06 12.26
C ARG A 125 4.12 -5.05 12.67
N ASN A 126 2.88 -4.60 12.65
CA ASN A 126 1.74 -5.42 13.07
C ASN A 126 1.37 -6.51 12.07
N TRP A 127 1.69 -6.36 10.80
CA TRP A 127 1.53 -7.43 9.84
C TRP A 127 2.35 -8.67 10.23
N ILE A 128 3.59 -8.50 10.71
CA ILE A 128 4.41 -9.60 11.23
C ILE A 128 3.77 -10.21 12.50
N ALA A 129 3.30 -9.36 13.42
CA ALA A 129 2.66 -9.80 14.66
C ALA A 129 1.32 -10.55 14.43
N LEU A 130 0.51 -10.10 13.46
CA LEU A 130 -0.72 -10.77 13.04
C LEU A 130 -0.46 -12.19 12.55
N ARG A 131 0.53 -12.37 11.69
CA ARG A 131 0.93 -13.69 11.16
C ARG A 131 1.36 -14.64 12.28
N THR A 132 2.09 -14.13 13.28
CA THR A 132 2.49 -14.92 14.44
C THR A 132 1.30 -15.26 15.34
N THR A 133 0.32 -14.36 15.42
CA THR A 133 -0.89 -14.54 16.25
C THR A 133 -1.88 -15.53 15.65
N LEU A 134 -1.92 -15.61 14.32
CA LEU A 134 -2.83 -16.46 13.56
C LEU A 134 -2.02 -17.45 12.70
N PRO A 135 -1.42 -18.48 13.31
CA PRO A 135 -0.56 -19.40 12.58
C PRO A 135 -1.36 -20.15 11.51
N GLY A 136 -0.76 -20.25 10.31
CA GLY A 136 -1.38 -20.90 9.16
C GLY A 136 -2.38 -20.02 8.40
N ALA A 137 -2.75 -18.85 8.91
CA ALA A 137 -3.56 -17.90 8.16
C ALA A 137 -2.74 -17.18 7.09
N THR A 138 -3.43 -16.80 6.00
CA THR A 138 -2.92 -15.84 5.03
C THR A 138 -3.36 -14.44 5.46
N VAL A 139 -2.42 -13.51 5.56
CA VAL A 139 -2.67 -12.12 5.97
C VAL A 139 -2.27 -11.19 4.84
N ALA A 140 -3.24 -10.52 4.23
CA ALA A 140 -3.02 -9.43 3.30
C ALA A 140 -3.42 -8.10 3.98
N LEU A 141 -2.46 -7.20 4.14
CA LEU A 141 -2.68 -5.87 4.72
C LEU A 141 -2.23 -4.82 3.72
N ARG A 142 -3.15 -3.92 3.37
CA ARG A 142 -2.93 -2.83 2.42
C ARG A 142 -3.12 -1.49 3.11
N SER A 143 -2.06 -0.70 3.12
CA SER A 143 -2.06 0.68 3.60
C SER A 143 -2.15 1.64 2.43
N THR A 144 -2.70 2.83 2.65
CA THR A 144 -2.79 3.86 1.62
C THR A 144 -2.19 5.16 2.14
N ILE A 145 -1.27 5.74 1.35
CA ILE A 145 -0.64 7.02 1.66
C ILE A 145 -1.11 8.11 0.67
N SER A 146 -1.24 9.34 1.16
CA SER A 146 -1.47 10.49 0.28
C SER A 146 -0.22 10.77 -0.54
N HIS A 147 -0.36 10.71 -1.86
CA HIS A 147 0.68 11.08 -2.80
C HIS A 147 0.02 11.84 -3.96
N PRO A 148 0.13 13.18 -4.00
CA PRO A 148 -0.58 14.00 -4.94
C PRO A 148 -0.20 13.68 -6.39
N LEU A 149 -1.20 13.52 -7.24
CA LEU A 149 -1.07 13.38 -8.68
C LEU A 149 -1.42 14.73 -9.32
N ALA A 150 -0.41 15.52 -9.71
CA ALA A 150 -0.63 16.90 -10.14
C ALA A 150 -1.35 17.03 -11.49
N HIS A 151 -1.30 16.01 -12.35
CA HIS A 151 -1.77 16.09 -13.73
C HIS A 151 -2.80 15.00 -14.11
N LEU A 152 -3.15 14.12 -13.22
CA LEU A 152 -4.08 13.03 -13.48
C LEU A 152 -5.32 13.18 -12.63
N SER A 153 -6.49 12.92 -13.22
CA SER A 153 -7.71 12.78 -12.43
C SER A 153 -7.50 11.72 -11.36
N PRO A 154 -8.00 11.96 -10.13
CA PRO A 154 -7.91 10.99 -9.05
C PRO A 154 -8.44 9.65 -9.55
N ARG A 155 -7.58 8.63 -9.61
CA ARG A 155 -8.05 7.27 -9.76
C ARG A 155 -8.33 6.76 -8.35
N GLU A 156 -9.53 6.32 -8.11
CA GLU A 156 -9.81 5.44 -6.99
C GLU A 156 -9.17 4.09 -7.31
N ILE A 157 -7.87 4.00 -7.06
CA ILE A 157 -7.14 2.75 -7.23
C ILE A 157 -7.06 2.10 -5.88
N GLY A 158 -7.65 0.93 -5.81
CA GLY A 158 -7.61 0.10 -4.63
C GLY A 158 -8.56 0.56 -3.52
N SER A 159 -8.86 -0.35 -2.67
CA SER A 159 -9.60 -0.09 -1.44
C SER A 159 -8.70 0.68 -0.47
N SER A 160 -9.25 1.70 0.13
CA SER A 160 -8.76 2.28 1.38
C SER A 160 -8.22 1.21 2.33
N ASN A 161 -7.28 1.58 3.18
CA ASN A 161 -6.69 0.76 4.25
C ASN A 161 -7.47 -0.53 4.57
N ARG A 162 -6.97 -1.66 4.10
CA ARG A 162 -7.69 -2.94 4.10
C ARG A 162 -6.84 -4.03 4.75
N ALA A 163 -7.50 -4.91 5.48
CA ALA A 163 -6.91 -6.12 6.01
C ALA A 163 -7.80 -7.32 5.68
N ASP A 164 -7.28 -8.27 4.94
CA ASP A 164 -7.92 -9.53 4.62
C ASP A 164 -7.17 -10.66 5.32
N ILE A 165 -7.87 -11.45 6.09
CA ILE A 165 -7.33 -12.63 6.76
C ILE A 165 -8.11 -13.84 6.30
N GLU A 166 -7.40 -14.77 5.70
CA GLU A 166 -7.93 -16.07 5.34
C GLU A 166 -7.35 -17.12 6.29
N LEU A 167 -8.20 -17.67 7.14
CA LEU A 167 -7.86 -18.72 8.09
C LEU A 167 -7.67 -20.07 7.35
N PRO A 168 -6.95 -21.05 7.92
CA PRO A 168 -6.68 -22.32 7.28
C PRO A 168 -7.94 -23.05 6.83
N GLU A 169 -7.80 -23.90 5.82
CA GLU A 169 -8.88 -24.81 5.37
C GLU A 169 -9.38 -25.68 6.53
N GLY A 170 -10.69 -25.85 6.63
CA GLY A 170 -11.34 -26.60 7.69
C GLY A 170 -11.62 -25.79 8.97
N THR A 171 -11.27 -24.50 9.01
CA THR A 171 -11.66 -23.60 10.10
C THR A 171 -13.18 -23.51 10.19
N GLN A 172 -13.73 -23.72 11.40
CA GLN A 172 -15.16 -23.64 11.65
C GLN A 172 -15.62 -22.18 11.79
N SER A 173 -16.90 -21.91 11.53
CA SER A 173 -17.47 -20.57 11.63
C SER A 173 -17.22 -19.92 13.00
N MET A 174 -17.32 -20.69 14.10
CA MET A 174 -17.05 -20.17 15.44
C MET A 174 -15.59 -19.78 15.66
N ASP A 175 -14.64 -20.38 14.93
CA ASP A 175 -13.22 -20.04 15.02
C ASP A 175 -12.93 -18.70 14.33
N ILE A 176 -13.68 -18.32 13.29
CA ILE A 176 -13.61 -17.00 12.66
C ILE A 176 -13.95 -15.92 13.71
N ALA A 177 -15.02 -16.08 14.47
CA ALA A 177 -15.36 -15.15 15.55
C ALA A 177 -14.30 -15.13 16.67
N GLY A 178 -13.67 -16.26 16.96
CA GLY A 178 -12.52 -16.37 17.86
C GLY A 178 -11.30 -15.59 17.37
N ALA A 179 -10.97 -15.71 16.09
CA ALA A 179 -9.89 -14.96 15.45
C ALA A 179 -10.16 -13.45 15.50
N VAL A 180 -11.37 -12.99 15.14
CA VAL A 180 -11.77 -11.58 15.24
C VAL A 180 -11.64 -11.06 16.67
N SER A 181 -12.09 -11.83 17.67
CA SER A 181 -11.94 -11.46 19.09
C SER A 181 -10.48 -11.31 19.49
N THR A 182 -9.61 -12.21 19.01
CA THR A 182 -8.17 -12.18 19.27
C THR A 182 -7.51 -10.94 18.63
N ILE A 183 -7.88 -10.63 17.39
CA ILE A 183 -7.39 -9.43 16.68
C ILE A 183 -7.83 -8.18 17.45
N ALA A 184 -9.10 -8.07 17.81
CA ALA A 184 -9.64 -6.93 18.53
C ALA A 184 -8.95 -6.68 19.88
N ALA A 185 -8.63 -7.77 20.60
CA ALA A 185 -7.96 -7.68 21.90
C ALA A 185 -6.47 -7.30 21.78
N ARG A 186 -5.75 -7.84 20.79
CA ARG A 186 -4.29 -7.65 20.64
C ARG A 186 -3.90 -6.46 19.81
N PHE A 187 -4.74 -6.04 18.87
CA PHE A 187 -4.46 -4.97 17.89
C PHE A 187 -5.59 -3.94 17.83
N PRO A 188 -6.03 -3.36 18.99
CA PRO A 188 -7.20 -2.48 19.02
C PRO A 188 -7.07 -1.24 18.13
N TYR A 189 -5.86 -0.75 17.90
CA TYR A 189 -5.58 0.40 17.03
C TYR A 189 -5.71 0.09 15.53
N LEU A 190 -5.77 -1.19 15.14
CA LEU A 190 -6.08 -1.59 13.77
C LEU A 190 -7.60 -1.56 13.46
N ALA A 191 -8.44 -1.15 14.41
CA ALA A 191 -9.89 -1.01 14.22
C ALA A 191 -10.26 -0.06 13.05
N VAL A 192 -9.37 0.88 12.72
CA VAL A 192 -9.59 1.87 11.64
C VAL A 192 -9.55 1.26 10.23
N LEU A 193 -9.09 0.02 10.10
CA LEU A 193 -9.02 -0.65 8.81
C LEU A 193 -10.38 -1.21 8.38
N ASN A 194 -10.50 -1.48 7.08
CA ASN A 194 -11.57 -2.29 6.54
C ASN A 194 -11.14 -3.76 6.60
N TRP A 195 -11.85 -4.56 7.36
CA TRP A 195 -11.48 -5.94 7.64
C TRP A 195 -12.39 -6.95 6.96
N THR A 196 -11.76 -8.03 6.51
CA THR A 196 -12.43 -9.28 6.17
C THR A 196 -11.67 -10.42 6.85
N VAL A 197 -12.36 -11.24 7.62
CA VAL A 197 -11.83 -12.49 8.18
C VAL A 197 -12.70 -13.62 7.67
N SER A 198 -12.12 -14.55 6.95
CA SER A 198 -12.81 -15.69 6.32
C SER A 198 -12.06 -16.99 6.60
N ALA A 199 -12.71 -18.12 6.37
CA ALA A 199 -12.04 -19.40 6.27
C ALA A 199 -11.76 -19.75 4.81
N ALA A 200 -10.63 -20.40 4.54
CA ALA A 200 -10.26 -20.83 3.20
C ALA A 200 -11.34 -21.71 2.58
N ARG A 201 -11.75 -21.39 1.34
CA ARG A 201 -12.78 -22.09 0.57
C ARG A 201 -14.18 -22.11 1.22
N ALA A 202 -14.40 -21.41 2.32
CA ALA A 202 -15.71 -21.26 2.94
C ALA A 202 -16.41 -20.00 2.42
N GLN A 203 -17.76 -19.99 2.51
CA GLN A 203 -18.55 -18.79 2.23
C GLN A 203 -18.67 -17.90 3.48
N ASP A 204 -18.31 -18.44 4.63
CA ASP A 204 -18.43 -17.75 5.91
C ASP A 204 -17.32 -16.71 6.07
N GLN A 205 -17.72 -15.48 6.34
CA GLN A 205 -16.79 -14.38 6.60
C GLN A 205 -17.41 -13.38 7.56
N ILE A 206 -16.54 -12.71 8.33
CA ILE A 206 -16.89 -11.52 9.10
C ILE A 206 -16.18 -10.33 8.47
N ALA A 207 -16.97 -9.35 7.98
CA ALA A 207 -16.46 -8.11 7.43
C ALA A 207 -16.94 -6.92 8.28
N TYR A 208 -16.07 -5.93 8.50
CA TYR A 208 -16.39 -4.72 9.26
C TYR A 208 -15.47 -3.55 8.87
N THR A 209 -15.93 -2.34 9.16
CA THR A 209 -15.25 -1.10 8.74
C THR A 209 -15.18 -0.13 9.92
N GLY A 210 -13.99 0.41 10.19
CA GLY A 210 -13.76 1.50 11.13
C GLY A 210 -13.96 1.16 12.62
N ARG A 211 -14.33 -0.07 12.95
CA ARG A 211 -14.44 -0.57 14.32
C ARG A 211 -14.33 -2.09 14.35
N PHE A 212 -14.08 -2.66 15.49
CA PHE A 212 -14.25 -4.10 15.69
C PHE A 212 -15.71 -4.44 16.06
N PRO A 213 -16.20 -5.64 15.70
CA PRO A 213 -17.46 -6.14 16.19
C PRO A 213 -17.48 -6.23 17.73
N THR A 214 -18.61 -5.95 18.33
CA THR A 214 -18.84 -6.15 19.77
C THR A 214 -18.94 -7.64 20.11
N ALA A 215 -18.74 -7.98 21.37
CA ALA A 215 -18.93 -9.37 21.84
C ALA A 215 -20.33 -9.91 21.55
N ALA A 216 -21.37 -9.05 21.64
CA ALA A 216 -22.75 -9.42 21.35
C ALA A 216 -22.96 -9.72 19.85
N GLU A 217 -22.35 -8.93 18.95
CA GLU A 217 -22.39 -9.17 17.50
C GLU A 217 -21.69 -10.49 17.14
N LEU A 218 -20.53 -10.76 17.74
CA LEU A 218 -19.80 -12.02 17.52
C LEU A 218 -20.56 -13.22 18.09
N GLU A 219 -21.25 -13.07 19.22
CA GLU A 219 -22.09 -14.13 19.78
C GLU A 219 -23.30 -14.42 18.89
N LEU A 220 -23.94 -13.38 18.34
CA LEU A 220 -25.02 -13.55 17.37
C LEU A 220 -24.55 -14.32 16.14
N TRP A 221 -23.39 -13.94 15.61
CA TRP A 221 -22.81 -14.59 14.42
C TRP A 221 -22.49 -16.08 14.66
N ARG A 222 -22.05 -16.46 15.88
CA ARG A 222 -21.81 -17.88 16.24
C ARG A 222 -23.06 -18.75 16.26
N ARG A 223 -24.24 -18.15 16.33
CA ARG A 223 -25.52 -18.85 16.38
C ARG A 223 -26.17 -19.06 15.01
N LEU A 224 -25.62 -18.41 13.99
CA LEU A 224 -26.09 -18.54 12.61
C LEU A 224 -25.43 -19.74 11.94
#